data_16ff241125dcc8d602fc3bd64dc1c58f
#
_entry.id   16ff241125dcc8d602fc3bd64dc1c58f
#
_cell.length_a   1.000
_cell.length_b   1.000
_cell.length_c   1.000
_cell.angle_alpha   90.00
_cell.angle_beta   90.00
_cell.angle_gamma   90.00
#
_symmetry.space_group_name_H-M   'P 1'
#
loop_
_entity.id
_entity.type
_entity.pdbx_description
1 polymer ?
#
loop_
_entity_poly.entity_id
_entity_poly.type
_entity_poly.pdbx_seq_one_letter_code
_entity_poly.pdbx_strand_id
1 'polypeptide(L)'
;MLSERLNIDLQIEHAAIRVEYLLHNPGKKVKIEAGFPVSETPPNYVMPGAPAPAVNPKARLATALTEHLQGFEATLDGKPLEFELIPDKLELKKIGPAGADRKVTGWYKVKFNFDAGQARKLVVKYKQSSIWRFTYLFSAAGMWKGPIRDGIVTVRPMGRPKAEIAFNHPKRFEWKEDHWEWVFHDFEPTLEDDLEIQEPSGKGIVLFDINESSETDSMNGLKSVYAAKNGKWVNDRYRAESWALHHNSFQVSASSELPDENGISYKAENLRQEDAKHAWIEGVAGEGLGESLVITPDKPAHIRQLGIVNGYVKSDELYETNGRVSALDVSVNGGKPFRVLIPDECLNTRMFYIDLPASKELVKTIKLTIAGVYPGSKFHDTAISRIVLVQPLDKAPKILPIR
;
A
#
# COMPACT_ATOMS: atom_id res chain seq x y z
N MET A 1 7.25 22.89 -19.28
CA MET A 1 8.01 21.75 -18.65
C MET A 1 8.44 20.82 -19.75
N LEU A 2 9.71 20.31 -19.74
CA LEU A 2 10.17 19.37 -20.77
C LEU A 2 9.72 17.95 -20.50
N SER A 3 9.84 17.49 -19.25
CA SER A 3 9.32 16.18 -18.90
C SER A 3 8.94 16.08 -17.42
N GLU A 4 8.03 15.13 -17.13
CA GLU A 4 7.65 14.70 -15.79
C GLU A 4 7.69 13.17 -15.72
N ARG A 5 8.34 12.64 -14.69
CA ARG A 5 8.32 11.21 -14.37
C ARG A 5 7.81 11.03 -12.95
N LEU A 6 6.58 10.55 -12.83
CA LEU A 6 5.92 10.31 -11.56
C LEU A 6 5.94 8.81 -11.25
N ASN A 7 6.55 8.45 -10.12
CA ASN A 7 6.50 7.10 -9.59
C ASN A 7 5.71 7.11 -8.28
N ILE A 8 4.74 6.23 -8.18
CA ILE A 8 3.87 6.03 -7.03
C ILE A 8 3.96 4.57 -6.62
N ASP A 9 4.61 4.31 -5.49
CA ASP A 9 4.61 3.00 -4.85
C ASP A 9 3.45 3.01 -3.84
N LEU A 10 2.32 2.43 -4.26
CA LEU A 10 1.06 2.46 -3.53
C LEU A 10 1.04 1.36 -2.48
N GLN A 11 1.40 1.70 -1.27
CA GLN A 11 1.41 0.81 -0.10
C GLN A 11 0.01 0.76 0.55
N ILE A 12 -0.14 -0.02 1.62
CA ILE A 12 -1.45 -0.21 2.25
C ILE A 12 -1.95 1.09 2.90
N GLU A 13 -1.12 1.79 3.66
CA GLU A 13 -1.52 3.00 4.39
C GLU A 13 -1.05 4.29 3.74
N HIS A 14 0.02 4.23 2.99
CA HIS A 14 0.58 5.39 2.32
C HIS A 14 1.07 5.07 0.92
N ALA A 15 1.24 6.11 0.12
CA ALA A 15 1.95 6.05 -1.15
C ALA A 15 3.31 6.72 -1.00
N ALA A 16 4.36 6.05 -1.44
CA ALA A 16 5.67 6.68 -1.59
C ALA A 16 5.76 7.29 -2.98
N ILE A 17 5.99 8.60 -3.03
CA ILE A 17 5.99 9.37 -4.27
C ILE A 17 7.41 9.84 -4.59
N ARG A 18 7.79 9.67 -5.85
CA ARG A 18 8.98 10.25 -6.42
C ARG A 18 8.64 10.90 -7.75
N VAL A 19 8.82 12.20 -7.85
CA VAL A 19 8.61 12.95 -9.09
C VAL A 19 9.92 13.54 -9.57
N GLU A 20 10.20 13.39 -10.85
CA GLU A 20 11.34 14.00 -11.52
C GLU A 20 10.84 14.95 -12.61
N TYR A 21 11.17 16.21 -12.47
CA TYR A 21 10.84 17.24 -13.44
C TYR A 21 12.09 17.66 -14.19
N LEU A 22 12.05 17.66 -15.52
CA LEU A 22 13.02 18.37 -16.33
C LEU A 22 12.43 19.73 -16.75
N LEU A 23 12.92 20.76 -16.12
CA LEU A 23 12.46 22.13 -16.31
C LEU A 23 13.40 22.89 -17.26
N HIS A 24 12.87 23.82 -18.05
CA HIS A 24 13.66 24.64 -18.96
C HIS A 24 13.22 26.08 -18.89
N ASN A 25 14.17 26.98 -18.76
CA ASN A 25 13.94 28.44 -18.85
C ASN A 25 14.35 28.95 -20.23
N PRO A 26 13.43 29.17 -21.17
CA PRO A 26 13.77 29.72 -22.49
C PRO A 26 14.02 31.23 -22.45
N GLY A 27 13.74 31.89 -21.34
CA GLY A 27 13.80 33.31 -21.16
C GLY A 27 15.08 33.81 -20.49
N LYS A 28 15.00 35.02 -19.91
CA LYS A 28 16.08 35.60 -19.10
C LYS A 28 16.24 34.88 -17.77
N LYS A 29 17.36 35.16 -17.10
CA LYS A 29 17.57 34.69 -15.71
C LYS A 29 16.38 35.01 -14.81
N VAL A 30 15.90 34.03 -14.05
CA VAL A 30 14.73 34.15 -13.20
C VAL A 30 14.91 33.38 -11.90
N LYS A 31 14.33 33.89 -10.82
CA LYS A 31 14.16 33.18 -9.56
C LYS A 31 12.78 32.53 -9.56
N ILE A 32 12.74 31.23 -9.27
CA ILE A 32 11.51 30.45 -9.20
C ILE A 32 11.19 30.15 -7.73
N GLU A 33 9.91 30.25 -7.41
CA GLU A 33 9.33 29.68 -6.20
C GLU A 33 8.34 28.60 -6.65
N ALA A 34 8.66 27.33 -6.40
CA ALA A 34 7.80 26.21 -6.73
C ALA A 34 7.10 25.71 -5.48
N GLY A 35 5.78 25.51 -5.56
CA GLY A 35 4.94 25.00 -4.50
C GLY A 35 4.44 23.60 -4.82
N PHE A 36 4.54 22.68 -3.84
CA PHE A 36 3.98 21.35 -3.90
C PHE A 36 2.80 21.29 -2.95
N PRO A 37 1.56 21.13 -3.47
CA PRO A 37 0.37 21.19 -2.64
C PRO A 37 0.25 19.96 -1.75
N VAL A 38 -0.11 20.18 -0.51
CA VAL A 38 -0.63 19.15 0.38
C VAL A 38 -2.14 19.12 0.22
N SER A 39 -2.64 18.17 -0.55
CA SER A 39 -4.07 18.00 -0.75
C SER A 39 -4.59 16.93 0.18
N GLU A 40 -5.50 17.29 0.95
CA GLU A 40 -6.57 16.63 1.68
C GLU A 40 -6.63 17.03 3.13
N THR A 41 -7.86 17.13 3.56
CA THR A 41 -8.18 17.03 4.97
C THR A 41 -7.93 15.57 5.34
N PRO A 42 -7.05 15.26 6.31
CA PRO A 42 -7.03 13.94 6.89
C PRO A 42 -8.47 13.59 7.24
N PRO A 43 -8.91 12.34 7.04
CA PRO A 43 -10.28 11.97 7.36
C PRO A 43 -10.53 12.44 8.80
N ASN A 44 -11.38 13.43 8.97
CA ASN A 44 -11.90 13.84 10.28
C ASN A 44 -12.81 12.71 10.75
N TYR A 45 -12.28 11.52 10.88
CA TYR A 45 -12.94 10.45 11.61
C TYR A 45 -12.72 10.72 13.09
N VAL A 46 -13.38 11.75 13.57
CA VAL A 46 -13.64 11.89 15.00
C VAL A 46 -14.66 10.80 15.30
N MET A 47 -14.22 9.75 15.97
CA MET A 47 -15.15 8.76 16.54
C MET A 47 -16.28 9.53 17.23
N PRO A 48 -17.55 9.27 16.91
CA PRO A 48 -18.65 9.91 17.61
C PRO A 48 -18.49 9.66 19.11
N GLY A 49 -18.34 10.73 19.91
CA GLY A 49 -18.17 10.64 21.37
C GLY A 49 -16.76 10.81 21.91
N ALA A 50 -15.72 10.93 21.08
CA ALA A 50 -14.39 11.28 21.57
C ALA A 50 -14.32 12.77 21.97
N PRO A 51 -13.84 13.12 23.18
CA PRO A 51 -13.66 14.51 23.56
C PRO A 51 -12.61 15.15 22.65
N ALA A 52 -12.96 16.31 22.07
CA ALA A 52 -12.02 17.06 21.23
C ALA A 52 -10.80 17.47 22.08
N PRO A 53 -9.57 17.11 21.69
CA PRO A 53 -8.41 17.56 22.42
C PRO A 53 -8.30 19.10 22.34
N ALA A 54 -8.04 19.73 23.46
CA ALA A 54 -7.82 21.16 23.57
C ALA A 54 -6.44 21.54 22.98
N VAL A 55 -6.34 21.64 21.66
CA VAL A 55 -5.10 21.96 20.95
C VAL A 55 -5.30 23.24 20.14
N ASN A 56 -4.29 24.09 20.17
CA ASN A 56 -4.25 25.32 19.35
C ASN A 56 -4.53 24.97 17.86
N PRO A 57 -5.52 25.61 17.21
CA PRO A 57 -5.90 25.29 15.83
C PRO A 57 -4.76 25.37 14.81
N LYS A 58 -3.79 26.28 14.99
CA LYS A 58 -2.61 26.39 14.12
C LYS A 58 -1.62 25.23 14.31
N ALA A 59 -1.37 24.82 15.56
CA ALA A 59 -0.54 23.67 15.86
C ALA A 59 -1.17 22.38 15.34
N ARG A 60 -2.48 22.22 15.50
CA ARG A 60 -3.25 21.08 14.98
C ARG A 60 -3.18 20.99 13.45
N LEU A 61 -3.24 22.14 12.75
CA LEU A 61 -3.13 22.15 11.29
C LEU A 61 -1.71 21.74 10.83
N ALA A 62 -0.67 22.29 11.47
CA ALA A 62 0.72 21.92 11.15
C ALA A 62 1.00 20.44 11.40
N THR A 63 0.54 19.90 12.54
CA THR A 63 0.66 18.47 12.85
C THR A 63 -0.09 17.62 11.82
N ALA A 64 -1.33 17.94 11.48
CA ALA A 64 -2.11 17.22 10.50
C ALA A 64 -1.46 17.24 9.10
N LEU A 65 -0.81 18.35 8.70
CA LEU A 65 -0.09 18.44 7.44
C LEU A 65 1.14 17.52 7.41
N THR A 66 1.90 17.48 8.51
CA THR A 66 3.09 16.63 8.61
C THR A 66 2.74 15.15 8.76
N GLU A 67 1.62 14.81 9.36
CA GLU A 67 1.13 13.43 9.46
C GLU A 67 0.62 12.92 8.11
N HIS A 68 -0.03 13.78 7.32
CA HIS A 68 -0.56 13.38 6.02
C HIS A 68 0.53 13.26 4.95
N LEU A 69 1.51 14.17 4.94
CA LEU A 69 2.63 14.16 4.03
C LEU A 69 3.95 14.16 4.83
N GLN A 70 4.65 13.04 4.75
CA GLN A 70 5.86 12.78 5.55
C GLN A 70 7.10 12.75 4.67
N GLY A 71 8.26 13.09 5.27
CA GLY A 71 9.55 12.90 4.64
C GLY A 71 9.73 13.68 3.33
N PHE A 72 9.22 14.93 3.24
CA PHE A 72 9.40 15.75 2.05
C PHE A 72 10.88 16.05 1.82
N GLU A 73 11.36 15.75 0.63
CA GLU A 73 12.72 16.03 0.16
C GLU A 73 12.64 16.65 -1.23
N ALA A 74 13.47 17.66 -1.49
CA ALA A 74 13.64 18.24 -2.82
C ALA A 74 15.12 18.35 -3.15
N THR A 75 15.49 18.01 -4.39
CA THR A 75 16.85 18.20 -4.90
C THR A 75 16.82 18.85 -6.27
N LEU A 76 17.75 19.74 -6.55
CA LEU A 76 17.95 20.37 -7.86
C LEU A 76 19.34 19.99 -8.39
N ASP A 77 19.37 19.31 -9.53
CA ASP A 77 20.61 18.73 -10.12
C ASP A 77 21.41 17.89 -9.11
N GLY A 78 20.67 17.12 -8.27
CA GLY A 78 21.23 16.24 -7.24
C GLY A 78 21.65 16.94 -5.93
N LYS A 79 21.52 18.26 -5.84
CA LYS A 79 21.84 19.01 -4.61
C LYS A 79 20.56 19.26 -3.81
N PRO A 80 20.56 19.02 -2.49
CA PRO A 80 19.40 19.29 -1.63
C PRO A 80 18.94 20.75 -1.73
N LEU A 81 17.64 20.96 -1.73
CA LEU A 81 17.00 22.27 -1.62
C LEU A 81 16.36 22.40 -0.24
N GLU A 82 16.52 23.58 0.35
CA GLU A 82 15.73 23.96 1.52
C GLU A 82 14.28 24.19 1.10
N PHE A 83 13.36 23.83 1.97
CA PHE A 83 11.93 24.04 1.77
C PHE A 83 11.27 24.67 2.99
N GLU A 84 10.15 25.30 2.74
CA GLU A 84 9.30 25.92 3.76
C GLU A 84 7.91 25.30 3.66
N LEU A 85 7.33 24.84 4.79
CA LEU A 85 5.94 24.41 4.85
C LEU A 85 5.06 25.61 5.17
N ILE A 86 4.22 26.00 4.22
CA ILE A 86 3.28 27.11 4.36
C ILE A 86 1.88 26.54 4.54
N PRO A 87 1.28 26.63 5.73
CA PRO A 87 -0.12 26.30 5.93
C PRO A 87 -0.99 27.30 5.13
N ASP A 88 -1.82 26.80 4.25
CA ASP A 88 -2.73 27.61 3.46
C ASP A 88 -4.07 26.88 3.31
N LYS A 89 -5.14 27.63 3.26
CA LYS A 89 -6.48 27.11 3.01
C LYS A 89 -6.93 27.54 1.63
N LEU A 90 -6.54 26.80 0.62
CA LEU A 90 -7.07 27.00 -0.72
C LEU A 90 -8.18 25.98 -0.97
N GLU A 91 -9.42 26.44 -1.05
CA GLU A 91 -10.52 25.61 -1.53
C GLU A 91 -10.52 25.61 -3.05
N LEU A 92 -10.05 24.54 -3.66
CA LEU A 92 -10.22 24.33 -5.08
C LEU A 92 -11.67 23.93 -5.31
N LYS A 93 -12.45 24.86 -5.87
CA LYS A 93 -13.85 24.60 -6.18
C LYS A 93 -13.97 23.43 -7.16
N LYS A 94 -14.91 22.59 -6.85
CA LYS A 94 -15.33 21.43 -7.54
C LYS A 94 -15.59 21.64 -9.01
N ILE A 95 -15.00 20.80 -9.85
CA ILE A 95 -15.36 20.64 -11.25
C ILE A 95 -15.53 19.14 -11.52
N GLY A 96 -16.74 18.71 -11.82
CA GLY A 96 -17.04 17.34 -12.25
C GLY A 96 -18.23 16.67 -11.53
N PRO A 97 -18.89 15.68 -12.15
CA PRO A 97 -20.16 15.09 -11.69
C PRO A 97 -20.10 14.26 -10.40
N ALA A 98 -18.90 13.88 -9.95
CA ALA A 98 -18.73 13.13 -8.69
C ALA A 98 -18.02 13.95 -7.61
N GLY A 99 -17.86 15.22 -7.85
CA GLY A 99 -16.98 16.14 -7.21
C GLY A 99 -17.07 16.25 -5.73
N ALA A 100 -16.12 15.74 -4.99
CA ALA A 100 -15.80 16.26 -3.66
C ALA A 100 -14.92 17.51 -3.83
N ASP A 101 -15.20 18.57 -3.04
CA ASP A 101 -14.35 19.75 -3.02
C ASP A 101 -12.94 19.35 -2.61
N ARG A 102 -11.94 19.77 -3.38
CA ARG A 102 -10.55 19.53 -3.04
C ARG A 102 -10.06 20.66 -2.18
N LYS A 103 -9.45 20.31 -1.05
CA LYS A 103 -8.86 21.29 -0.15
C LYS A 103 -7.36 21.11 -0.19
N VAL A 104 -6.66 22.14 -0.63
CA VAL A 104 -5.23 22.28 -0.38
C VAL A 104 -5.11 22.90 1.02
N THR A 105 -4.41 22.20 1.90
CA THR A 105 -4.25 22.61 3.30
C THR A 105 -2.88 23.21 3.59
N GLY A 106 -1.96 23.13 2.64
CA GLY A 106 -0.63 23.72 2.75
C GLY A 106 0.22 23.48 1.51
N TRP A 107 1.40 24.06 1.52
CA TRP A 107 2.36 23.99 0.42
C TRP A 107 3.76 23.75 0.95
N TYR A 108 4.47 22.79 0.38
CA TYR A 108 5.93 22.71 0.48
C TYR A 108 6.52 23.61 -0.61
N LYS A 109 7.18 24.69 -0.21
CA LYS A 109 7.73 25.71 -1.10
C LYS A 109 9.24 25.58 -1.18
N VAL A 110 9.78 25.50 -2.39
CA VAL A 110 11.21 25.52 -2.68
C VAL A 110 11.56 26.74 -3.54
N LYS A 111 12.79 27.24 -3.39
CA LYS A 111 13.27 28.42 -4.13
C LYS A 111 14.57 28.08 -4.84
N PHE A 112 14.65 28.43 -6.12
CA PHE A 112 15.86 28.20 -6.92
C PHE A 112 15.95 29.20 -8.08
N ASN A 113 17.13 29.28 -8.67
CA ASN A 113 17.39 30.19 -9.78
C ASN A 113 17.54 29.41 -11.08
N PHE A 114 17.13 30.00 -12.19
CA PHE A 114 17.40 29.59 -13.55
C PHE A 114 18.19 30.65 -14.27
N ASP A 115 19.28 30.27 -14.92
CA ASP A 115 19.92 31.12 -15.92
C ASP A 115 19.17 31.05 -17.26
N ALA A 116 19.47 31.99 -18.15
CA ALA A 116 18.85 32.03 -19.48
C ALA A 116 19.20 30.76 -20.28
N GLY A 117 18.21 30.14 -20.91
CA GLY A 117 18.37 28.92 -21.71
C GLY A 117 18.72 27.66 -20.90
N GLN A 118 18.70 27.73 -19.57
CA GLN A 118 19.10 26.59 -18.72
C GLN A 118 18.00 25.54 -18.61
N ALA A 119 18.40 24.27 -18.67
CA ALA A 119 17.57 23.14 -18.25
C ALA A 119 18.06 22.59 -16.90
N ARG A 120 17.15 22.24 -16.00
CA ARG A 120 17.48 21.74 -14.66
C ARG A 120 16.56 20.59 -14.26
N LYS A 121 17.12 19.64 -13.52
CA LYS A 121 16.40 18.48 -13.00
C LYS A 121 16.00 18.72 -11.54
N LEU A 122 14.69 18.87 -11.30
CA LEU A 122 14.13 18.92 -9.96
C LEU A 122 13.57 17.55 -9.60
N VAL A 123 13.95 17.01 -8.46
CA VAL A 123 13.41 15.75 -7.93
C VAL A 123 12.78 16.01 -6.59
N VAL A 124 11.54 15.54 -6.42
CA VAL A 124 10.78 15.64 -5.17
C VAL A 124 10.39 14.24 -4.71
N LYS A 125 10.51 13.99 -3.42
CA LYS A 125 10.10 12.75 -2.79
C LYS A 125 9.31 13.04 -1.54
N TYR A 126 8.30 12.23 -1.26
CA TYR A 126 7.52 12.28 -0.02
C TYR A 126 6.67 11.02 0.12
N LYS A 127 6.11 10.80 1.32
CA LYS A 127 5.08 9.81 1.58
C LYS A 127 3.77 10.53 1.86
N GLN A 128 2.68 10.00 1.33
CA GLN A 128 1.33 10.54 1.52
C GLN A 128 0.39 9.44 1.97
N SER A 129 -0.47 9.71 2.96
CA SER A 129 -1.49 8.76 3.38
C SER A 129 -2.39 8.34 2.22
N SER A 130 -2.69 7.04 2.11
CA SER A 130 -3.49 6.47 1.02
C SER A 130 -4.50 5.41 1.49
N ILE A 131 -4.91 5.45 2.76
CA ILE A 131 -5.72 4.39 3.41
C ILE A 131 -6.98 4.08 2.60
N TRP A 132 -7.74 5.10 2.19
CA TRP A 132 -8.99 4.94 1.44
C TRP A 132 -8.92 5.48 0.02
N ARG A 133 -8.11 6.48 -0.17
CA ARG A 133 -8.00 7.24 -1.40
C ARG A 133 -6.64 7.92 -1.46
N PHE A 134 -6.04 7.86 -2.62
CA PHE A 134 -4.83 8.61 -2.94
C PHE A 134 -5.16 9.63 -4.03
N THR A 135 -4.65 10.86 -3.91
CA THR A 135 -4.80 11.91 -4.91
C THR A 135 -3.46 12.54 -5.22
N TYR A 136 -3.14 12.62 -6.52
CA TYR A 136 -2.00 13.41 -7.01
C TYR A 136 -2.52 14.54 -7.88
N LEU A 137 -2.13 15.78 -7.54
CA LEU A 137 -2.64 16.98 -8.20
C LEU A 137 -1.81 17.34 -9.43
N PHE A 138 -2.15 16.79 -10.59
CA PHE A 138 -1.59 17.23 -11.87
C PHE A 138 -1.92 18.70 -12.17
N SER A 139 -3.07 19.19 -11.72
CA SER A 139 -3.49 20.57 -11.89
C SER A 139 -2.50 21.60 -11.31
N ALA A 140 -1.68 21.20 -10.32
CA ALA A 140 -0.60 22.04 -9.81
C ALA A 140 0.46 22.36 -10.89
N ALA A 141 0.65 21.47 -11.86
CA ALA A 141 1.55 21.70 -12.98
C ALA A 141 1.00 22.71 -14.00
N GLY A 142 -0.31 22.97 -14.05
CA GLY A 142 -0.93 24.01 -14.86
C GLY A 142 -0.50 25.43 -14.48
N MET A 143 0.18 25.61 -13.33
CA MET A 143 0.80 26.90 -12.97
C MET A 143 2.12 27.18 -13.72
N TRP A 144 2.69 26.19 -14.39
CA TRP A 144 3.84 26.34 -15.26
C TRP A 144 3.39 26.81 -16.65
N LYS A 145 4.23 27.59 -17.32
CA LYS A 145 3.91 28.07 -18.66
C LYS A 145 4.00 26.94 -19.70
N GLY A 146 2.87 26.61 -20.31
CA GLY A 146 2.73 25.64 -21.40
C GLY A 146 2.73 24.17 -20.93
N PRO A 147 2.45 23.24 -21.83
CA PRO A 147 2.22 21.84 -21.51
C PRO A 147 3.47 21.13 -21.01
N ILE A 148 3.25 19.99 -20.37
CA ILE A 148 4.28 19.00 -20.10
C ILE A 148 4.52 18.27 -21.43
N ARG A 149 5.70 18.39 -22.02
CA ARG A 149 5.96 17.81 -23.33
C ARG A 149 5.94 16.29 -23.34
N ASP A 150 6.62 15.69 -22.36
CA ASP A 150 6.70 14.25 -22.23
C ASP A 150 6.47 13.84 -20.77
N GLY A 151 5.61 12.87 -20.56
CA GLY A 151 5.31 12.39 -19.21
C GLY A 151 5.13 10.90 -19.15
N ILE A 152 5.51 10.35 -17.99
CA ILE A 152 5.27 8.96 -17.63
C ILE A 152 4.85 8.87 -16.17
N VAL A 153 3.76 8.17 -15.92
CA VAL A 153 3.27 7.84 -14.58
C VAL A 153 3.35 6.36 -14.38
N THR A 154 4.03 5.96 -13.33
CA THR A 154 4.15 4.55 -12.92
C THR A 154 3.49 4.38 -11.57
N VAL A 155 2.55 3.43 -11.45
CA VAL A 155 1.87 3.09 -10.19
C VAL A 155 2.12 1.61 -9.88
N ARG A 156 2.86 1.34 -8.80
CA ARG A 156 3.12 -0.01 -8.30
C ARG A 156 2.23 -0.33 -7.12
N PRO A 157 1.49 -1.44 -7.16
CA PRO A 157 0.71 -1.91 -6.03
C PRO A 157 1.60 -2.65 -5.04
N MET A 158 2.22 -1.90 -4.13
CA MET A 158 3.09 -2.46 -3.11
C MET A 158 2.24 -3.04 -1.98
N GLY A 159 1.83 -4.30 -2.15
CA GLY A 159 1.05 -5.04 -1.16
C GLY A 159 -0.46 -4.88 -1.21
N ARG A 160 -0.97 -4.12 -2.14
CA ARG A 160 -2.39 -4.10 -2.44
C ARG A 160 -2.70 -5.03 -3.59
N PRO A 161 -3.73 -5.89 -3.52
CA PRO A 161 -4.18 -6.64 -4.67
C PRO A 161 -4.57 -5.70 -5.81
N LYS A 162 -4.17 -6.05 -7.03
CA LYS A 162 -4.50 -5.28 -8.24
C LYS A 162 -6.00 -5.00 -8.36
N ALA A 163 -6.85 -5.96 -7.95
CA ALA A 163 -8.29 -5.84 -8.01
C ALA A 163 -8.88 -4.77 -7.06
N GLU A 164 -8.10 -4.31 -6.09
CA GLU A 164 -8.50 -3.28 -5.12
C GLU A 164 -8.12 -1.86 -5.54
N ILE A 165 -7.55 -1.71 -6.73
CA ILE A 165 -7.07 -0.43 -7.23
C ILE A 165 -7.89 0.00 -8.43
N ALA A 166 -8.56 1.13 -8.32
CA ALA A 166 -9.29 1.77 -9.40
C ALA A 166 -8.82 3.20 -9.59
N PHE A 167 -8.64 3.57 -10.85
CA PHE A 167 -8.28 4.92 -11.27
C PHE A 167 -9.53 5.68 -11.70
N ASN A 168 -9.59 6.99 -11.42
CA ASN A 168 -10.62 7.87 -11.98
C ASN A 168 -10.57 7.95 -13.52
N HIS A 169 -9.37 7.73 -14.11
CA HIS A 169 -9.15 7.66 -15.56
C HIS A 169 -8.53 6.32 -15.98
N PRO A 170 -9.25 5.20 -15.87
CA PRO A 170 -8.66 3.87 -16.04
C PRO A 170 -8.12 3.61 -17.45
N LYS A 171 -8.66 4.30 -18.49
CA LYS A 171 -8.21 4.15 -19.87
C LYS A 171 -6.83 4.76 -20.15
N ARG A 172 -6.30 5.58 -19.25
CA ARG A 172 -4.97 6.16 -19.35
C ARG A 172 -3.87 5.18 -18.97
N PHE A 173 -4.22 4.17 -18.16
CA PHE A 173 -3.26 3.26 -17.56
C PHE A 173 -3.27 1.89 -18.24
N GLU A 174 -2.09 1.42 -18.63
CA GLU A 174 -1.86 0.08 -19.12
C GLU A 174 -1.10 -0.73 -18.08
N TRP A 175 -1.57 -1.95 -17.79
CA TRP A 175 -0.86 -2.86 -16.91
C TRP A 175 0.35 -3.45 -17.63
N LYS A 176 1.52 -3.31 -17.03
CA LYS A 176 2.77 -3.96 -17.43
C LYS A 176 3.00 -5.21 -16.56
N GLU A 177 4.23 -5.62 -16.37
CA GLU A 177 4.55 -6.83 -15.61
C GLU A 177 4.14 -6.74 -14.13
N ASP A 178 4.48 -5.60 -13.47
CA ASP A 178 4.33 -5.37 -12.03
C ASP A 178 3.70 -4.02 -11.66
N HIS A 179 3.32 -3.20 -12.64
CA HIS A 179 2.82 -1.85 -12.43
C HIS A 179 1.85 -1.40 -13.52
N TRP A 180 1.10 -0.34 -13.25
CA TRP A 180 0.40 0.43 -14.27
C TRP A 180 1.28 1.55 -14.78
N GLU A 181 1.21 1.78 -16.08
CA GLU A 181 1.94 2.83 -16.77
C GLU A 181 0.98 3.70 -17.58
N TRP A 182 1.16 5.00 -17.51
CA TRP A 182 0.53 5.99 -18.38
C TRP A 182 1.59 6.88 -18.98
N VAL A 183 1.69 6.89 -20.31
CA VAL A 183 2.57 7.77 -21.08
C VAL A 183 1.74 8.84 -21.76
N PHE A 184 2.20 10.08 -21.72
CA PHE A 184 1.51 11.19 -22.36
C PHE A 184 2.50 12.18 -22.98
N HIS A 185 2.00 12.94 -23.98
CA HIS A 185 2.74 13.97 -24.69
C HIS A 185 1.91 15.25 -24.77
N ASP A 186 2.58 16.41 -24.73
CA ASP A 186 1.97 17.75 -24.84
C ASP A 186 0.72 17.92 -23.96
N PHE A 187 0.83 17.49 -22.72
CA PHE A 187 -0.27 17.44 -21.76
C PHE A 187 -0.36 18.74 -20.95
N GLU A 188 -1.47 19.45 -21.06
CA GLU A 188 -1.81 20.62 -20.25
C GLU A 188 -2.83 20.22 -19.20
N PRO A 189 -2.42 19.94 -17.94
CA PRO A 189 -3.32 19.39 -16.95
C PRO A 189 -4.32 20.41 -16.43
N THR A 190 -5.55 19.95 -16.24
CA THR A 190 -6.65 20.67 -15.59
C THR A 190 -7.01 20.02 -14.26
N LEU A 191 -7.97 20.58 -13.53
CA LEU A 191 -8.50 19.97 -12.30
C LEU A 191 -9.16 18.59 -12.54
N GLU A 192 -9.65 18.35 -13.74
CA GLU A 192 -10.24 17.06 -14.08
C GLU A 192 -9.19 15.96 -14.29
N ASP A 193 -7.95 16.37 -14.56
CA ASP A 193 -6.85 15.46 -14.84
C ASP A 193 -6.12 14.99 -13.58
N ASP A 194 -6.46 15.51 -12.41
CA ASP A 194 -5.88 15.06 -11.18
C ASP A 194 -6.11 13.56 -10.97
N LEU A 195 -5.03 12.86 -10.66
CA LEU A 195 -5.08 11.43 -10.49
C LEU A 195 -5.72 11.06 -9.15
N GLU A 196 -6.76 10.27 -9.20
CA GLU A 196 -7.36 9.63 -8.03
C GLU A 196 -7.23 8.13 -8.14
N ILE A 197 -6.70 7.53 -7.08
CA ILE A 197 -6.64 6.09 -6.90
C ILE A 197 -7.45 5.74 -5.66
N GLN A 198 -8.41 4.84 -5.80
CA GLN A 198 -9.32 4.46 -4.73
C GLN A 198 -9.70 2.99 -4.87
N GLU A 199 -10.33 2.45 -3.86
CA GLU A 199 -10.97 1.14 -3.99
C GLU A 199 -12.13 1.21 -5.01
N PRO A 200 -12.29 0.15 -5.84
CA PRO A 200 -13.41 0.09 -6.77
C PRO A 200 -14.74 0.19 -6.02
N SER A 201 -15.53 1.21 -6.32
CA SER A 201 -16.85 1.36 -5.71
C SER A 201 -17.80 0.24 -6.15
N GLY A 202 -18.37 -0.46 -5.20
CA GLY A 202 -19.42 -1.48 -5.45
C GLY A 202 -18.89 -2.84 -5.94
N LYS A 203 -17.58 -3.04 -6.03
CA LYS A 203 -16.96 -4.29 -6.45
C LYS A 203 -16.03 -4.77 -5.34
N GLY A 204 -16.34 -5.87 -4.71
CA GLY A 204 -15.55 -6.43 -3.64
C GLY A 204 -15.52 -7.95 -3.68
N ILE A 205 -14.38 -8.51 -3.27
CA ILE A 205 -14.29 -9.91 -2.91
C ILE A 205 -14.78 -10.04 -1.48
N VAL A 206 -15.74 -10.93 -1.27
CA VAL A 206 -16.18 -11.25 0.08
C VAL A 206 -15.35 -12.42 0.58
N LEU A 207 -14.65 -12.20 1.65
CA LEU A 207 -13.92 -13.23 2.36
C LEU A 207 -14.78 -13.90 3.41
N PHE A 208 -14.68 -15.22 3.48
CA PHE A 208 -15.18 -16.01 4.58
C PHE A 208 -14.00 -16.56 5.35
N ASP A 209 -13.96 -16.34 6.64
CA ASP A 209 -13.07 -17.06 7.53
C ASP A 209 -13.76 -18.34 8.01
N ILE A 210 -13.12 -19.49 7.85
CA ILE A 210 -13.70 -20.77 8.29
C ILE A 210 -13.86 -20.84 9.81
N ASN A 211 -13.02 -20.15 10.53
CA ASN A 211 -12.82 -20.33 11.95
C ASN A 211 -13.54 -19.26 12.79
N GLU A 212 -14.03 -18.21 12.16
CA GLU A 212 -14.71 -17.12 12.87
C GLU A 212 -16.20 -17.09 12.57
N SER A 213 -16.99 -17.19 13.61
CA SER A 213 -18.44 -16.95 13.60
C SER A 213 -18.80 -15.46 13.71
N SER A 214 -17.80 -14.58 13.74
CA SER A 214 -17.94 -13.15 13.97
C SER A 214 -17.37 -12.30 12.83
N GLU A 215 -17.93 -11.12 12.70
CA GLU A 215 -17.55 -10.08 11.78
C GLU A 215 -16.06 -9.74 11.87
N THR A 216 -15.30 -10.06 10.85
CA THR A 216 -13.97 -9.47 10.66
C THR A 216 -14.07 -8.35 9.61
N ASP A 217 -13.88 -7.13 10.07
CA ASP A 217 -13.80 -5.97 9.18
C ASP A 217 -12.41 -5.96 8.54
N SER A 218 -12.30 -6.49 7.32
CA SER A 218 -11.05 -6.42 6.61
C SER A 218 -10.93 -5.06 5.93
N MET A 219 -10.03 -4.24 6.41
CA MET A 219 -9.79 -2.90 5.87
C MET A 219 -9.08 -2.87 4.50
N ASN A 220 -8.86 -4.02 3.86
CA ASN A 220 -8.07 -4.14 2.64
C ASN A 220 -8.90 -4.43 1.38
N GLY A 221 -10.10 -3.87 1.25
CA GLY A 221 -10.97 -4.10 0.08
C GLY A 221 -11.53 -5.52 -0.02
N LEU A 222 -11.02 -6.45 0.77
CA LEU A 222 -11.58 -7.76 1.00
C LEU A 222 -12.61 -7.62 2.10
N LYS A 223 -13.89 -7.57 1.74
CA LYS A 223 -14.97 -7.31 2.69
C LYS A 223 -15.48 -8.62 3.25
N SER A 224 -15.41 -8.75 4.56
CA SER A 224 -16.03 -9.88 5.25
C SER A 224 -17.53 -9.78 5.16
N VAL A 225 -18.18 -10.91 4.95
CA VAL A 225 -19.62 -11.05 4.99
C VAL A 225 -20.02 -11.52 6.37
N TYR A 226 -20.93 -10.80 6.93
CA TYR A 226 -21.47 -11.05 8.25
C TYR A 226 -22.38 -12.28 8.28
N ALA A 227 -22.32 -13.03 9.39
CA ALA A 227 -23.20 -14.14 9.64
C ALA A 227 -24.66 -13.68 9.63
N ALA A 228 -25.50 -14.45 9.01
CA ALA A 228 -26.82 -14.08 8.65
C ALA A 228 -27.83 -14.08 9.78
N LYS A 229 -28.80 -13.21 9.68
CA LYS A 229 -30.13 -13.44 10.22
C LYS A 229 -30.80 -14.60 9.45
N ASN A 230 -31.27 -15.61 10.17
CA ASN A 230 -32.06 -16.74 9.61
C ASN A 230 -31.34 -17.63 8.60
N GLY A 231 -30.05 -17.93 8.81
CA GLY A 231 -29.30 -18.86 7.95
C GLY A 231 -29.01 -18.35 6.55
N LYS A 232 -29.11 -17.05 6.30
CA LYS A 232 -28.71 -16.40 5.05
C LYS A 232 -27.63 -15.37 5.33
N TRP A 233 -26.59 -15.33 4.49
CA TRP A 233 -25.59 -14.29 4.50
C TRP A 233 -26.22 -12.98 4.02
N VAL A 234 -26.20 -11.94 4.86
CA VAL A 234 -26.71 -10.62 4.53
C VAL A 234 -25.54 -9.66 4.48
N ASN A 235 -25.36 -9.04 3.32
CA ASN A 235 -24.48 -7.91 3.17
C ASN A 235 -25.32 -6.72 2.75
N ASP A 236 -25.64 -5.87 3.68
CA ASP A 236 -26.48 -4.69 3.44
C ASP A 236 -25.73 -3.55 2.73
N ARG A 237 -24.41 -3.63 2.63
CA ARG A 237 -23.58 -2.51 2.14
C ARG A 237 -22.97 -2.73 0.76
N TYR A 238 -22.77 -4.00 0.32
CA TYR A 238 -22.03 -4.26 -0.92
C TYR A 238 -22.61 -5.44 -1.71
N ARG A 239 -22.73 -5.27 -3.03
CA ARG A 239 -22.95 -6.40 -3.95
C ARG A 239 -21.61 -7.10 -4.16
N ALA A 240 -21.46 -8.30 -3.65
CA ALA A 240 -20.28 -9.11 -3.90
C ALA A 240 -20.31 -9.60 -5.37
N GLU A 241 -19.26 -9.30 -6.13
CA GLU A 241 -19.04 -9.88 -7.45
C GLU A 241 -18.31 -11.20 -7.41
N SER A 242 -17.61 -11.49 -6.32
CA SER A 242 -16.89 -12.74 -6.11
C SER A 242 -16.84 -13.12 -4.64
N TRP A 243 -16.61 -14.40 -4.40
CA TRP A 243 -16.53 -14.99 -3.07
C TRP A 243 -15.18 -15.67 -2.91
N ALA A 244 -14.60 -15.59 -1.73
CA ALA A 244 -13.37 -16.27 -1.41
C ALA A 244 -13.40 -16.84 -0.01
N LEU A 245 -12.68 -17.93 0.19
CA LEU A 245 -12.48 -18.59 1.46
C LEU A 245 -11.08 -18.27 1.98
N HIS A 246 -11.02 -17.72 3.17
CA HIS A 246 -9.82 -17.43 3.93
C HIS A 246 -9.58 -18.58 4.91
N HIS A 247 -8.47 -19.31 4.79
CA HIS A 247 -8.27 -20.50 5.61
C HIS A 247 -6.79 -20.78 5.90
N ASN A 248 -6.55 -21.51 6.98
CA ASN A 248 -5.25 -21.98 7.45
C ASN A 248 -5.09 -23.52 7.32
N SER A 249 -5.87 -24.16 6.42
CA SER A 249 -5.83 -25.60 6.17
C SER A 249 -4.66 -25.97 5.27
N PHE A 250 -3.45 -25.96 5.83
CA PHE A 250 -2.21 -26.34 5.16
C PHE A 250 -1.20 -26.87 6.16
N GLN A 251 -0.24 -27.64 5.69
CA GLN A 251 0.99 -27.96 6.39
C GLN A 251 2.08 -26.96 6.00
N VAL A 252 2.99 -26.66 6.91
CA VAL A 252 4.11 -25.76 6.65
C VAL A 252 5.40 -26.36 7.20
N SER A 253 6.49 -26.19 6.45
CA SER A 253 7.84 -26.51 6.90
C SER A 253 8.77 -25.36 6.59
N ALA A 254 9.77 -25.17 7.43
CA ALA A 254 10.80 -24.15 7.28
C ALA A 254 12.16 -24.78 7.00
N SER A 255 13.06 -24.02 6.34
CA SER A 255 14.46 -24.42 6.17
C SER A 255 15.25 -24.33 7.48
N SER A 256 14.88 -23.38 8.36
CA SER A 256 15.40 -23.25 9.72
C SER A 256 14.34 -22.68 10.66
N GLU A 257 14.54 -22.84 11.95
CA GLU A 257 13.69 -22.34 13.02
C GLU A 257 14.55 -21.94 14.22
N LEU A 258 14.25 -20.78 14.80
CA LEU A 258 14.90 -20.39 16.04
C LEU A 258 14.54 -21.39 17.15
N PRO A 259 15.50 -21.82 17.96
CA PRO A 259 15.23 -22.71 19.08
C PRO A 259 14.22 -22.15 20.07
N ASP A 260 13.37 -23.01 20.61
CA ASP A 260 12.41 -22.63 21.65
C ASP A 260 13.14 -22.01 22.84
N GLU A 261 12.66 -20.88 23.33
CA GLU A 261 13.25 -20.17 24.46
C GLU A 261 12.19 -19.78 25.50
N ASN A 262 12.46 -20.02 26.77
CA ASN A 262 11.57 -19.65 27.91
C ASN A 262 10.11 -20.14 27.72
N GLY A 263 9.91 -21.29 27.09
CA GLY A 263 8.58 -21.85 26.81
C GLY A 263 7.87 -21.21 25.62
N ILE A 264 8.55 -20.36 24.85
CA ILE A 264 8.04 -19.78 23.63
C ILE A 264 8.59 -20.58 22.44
N SER A 265 7.71 -21.00 21.55
CA SER A 265 8.06 -21.69 20.30
C SER A 265 8.07 -20.72 19.14
N TYR A 266 9.06 -20.90 18.24
CA TYR A 266 9.23 -20.09 17.03
C TYR A 266 9.12 -20.90 15.74
N LYS A 267 8.42 -22.02 15.83
CA LYS A 267 8.28 -22.99 14.73
C LYS A 267 7.34 -22.50 13.62
N ALA A 268 7.51 -23.08 12.44
CA ALA A 268 6.69 -22.76 11.27
C ALA A 268 5.20 -23.04 11.50
N GLU A 269 4.83 -24.01 12.34
CA GLU A 269 3.45 -24.31 12.70
C GLU A 269 2.72 -23.12 13.33
N ASN A 270 3.45 -22.18 13.95
CA ASN A 270 2.87 -20.95 14.51
C ASN A 270 2.16 -20.11 13.46
N LEU A 271 2.57 -20.21 12.20
CA LEU A 271 2.00 -19.44 11.07
C LEU A 271 0.53 -19.75 10.80
N ARG A 272 0.02 -20.85 11.35
CA ARG A 272 -1.38 -21.28 11.21
C ARG A 272 -2.28 -20.78 12.33
N GLN A 273 -1.72 -20.11 13.33
CA GLN A 273 -2.50 -19.61 14.48
C GLN A 273 -3.27 -18.34 14.08
N GLU A 274 -4.48 -18.18 14.61
CA GLU A 274 -5.39 -17.11 14.23
C GLU A 274 -5.04 -15.78 14.86
N ASP A 275 -4.49 -15.81 16.07
CA ASP A 275 -4.29 -14.63 16.90
C ASP A 275 -3.03 -13.80 16.56
N ALA A 276 -2.20 -14.29 15.65
CA ALA A 276 -0.92 -13.69 15.23
C ALA A 276 0.03 -13.29 16.40
N LYS A 277 -0.21 -13.85 17.63
CA LYS A 277 0.64 -13.60 18.81
C LYS A 277 1.89 -14.47 18.84
N HIS A 278 1.95 -15.44 17.95
CA HIS A 278 3.06 -16.33 17.73
C HIS A 278 3.73 -15.99 16.41
N ALA A 279 4.94 -16.44 16.20
CA ALA A 279 5.65 -16.22 14.96
C ALA A 279 6.51 -17.46 14.61
N TRP A 280 6.74 -17.67 13.33
CA TRP A 280 7.93 -18.34 12.87
C TRP A 280 9.06 -17.33 12.85
N ILE A 281 10.20 -17.74 13.37
CA ILE A 281 11.43 -16.98 13.31
C ILE A 281 12.50 -17.91 12.75
N GLU A 282 13.23 -17.46 11.73
CA GLU A 282 14.32 -18.26 11.17
C GLU A 282 15.46 -18.44 12.17
N GLY A 283 16.27 -19.49 12.02
CA GLY A 283 17.23 -19.90 13.02
C GLY A 283 18.68 -19.87 12.55
N VAL A 284 19.00 -19.12 11.48
CA VAL A 284 20.40 -19.01 11.01
C VAL A 284 21.07 -17.76 11.55
N ALA A 285 22.39 -17.71 11.52
CA ALA A 285 23.10 -16.50 11.87
C ALA A 285 22.89 -15.40 10.81
N GLY A 286 22.46 -14.22 11.22
CA GLY A 286 22.23 -13.06 10.35
C GLY A 286 20.75 -12.76 10.14
N GLU A 287 20.41 -12.24 8.97
CA GLU A 287 19.06 -11.74 8.67
C GLU A 287 18.16 -12.78 7.97
N GLY A 288 18.58 -14.04 7.88
CA GLY A 288 17.79 -15.12 7.28
C GLY A 288 17.62 -15.03 5.76
N LEU A 289 18.46 -14.30 5.04
CA LEU A 289 18.40 -14.25 3.58
C LEU A 289 18.62 -15.65 2.97
N GLY A 290 17.68 -16.07 2.11
CA GLY A 290 17.68 -17.41 1.52
C GLY A 290 16.89 -18.45 2.31
N GLU A 291 16.55 -18.19 3.57
CA GLU A 291 15.66 -19.05 4.35
C GLU A 291 14.27 -19.13 3.74
N SER A 292 13.62 -20.24 3.90
CA SER A 292 12.40 -20.51 3.17
C SER A 292 11.34 -21.26 3.96
N LEU A 293 10.10 -21.02 3.58
CA LEU A 293 8.91 -21.76 4.00
C LEU A 293 8.34 -22.53 2.83
N VAL A 294 7.91 -23.75 3.06
CA VAL A 294 7.12 -24.52 2.10
C VAL A 294 5.74 -24.78 2.68
N ILE A 295 4.73 -24.24 2.02
CA ILE A 295 3.33 -24.34 2.39
C ILE A 295 2.66 -25.37 1.48
N THR A 296 2.02 -26.36 2.07
CA THR A 296 1.32 -27.44 1.37
C THR A 296 -0.14 -27.44 1.79
N PRO A 297 -1.08 -26.97 0.95
CA PRO A 297 -2.50 -27.07 1.26
C PRO A 297 -2.89 -28.51 1.61
N ASP A 298 -3.73 -28.70 2.64
CA ASP A 298 -4.18 -30.05 3.05
C ASP A 298 -4.87 -30.81 1.90
N LYS A 299 -5.46 -30.06 0.99
CA LYS A 299 -5.98 -30.56 -0.29
C LYS A 299 -5.57 -29.58 -1.39
N PRO A 300 -5.07 -30.06 -2.54
CA PRO A 300 -4.83 -29.21 -3.70
C PRO A 300 -6.08 -28.40 -4.06
N ALA A 301 -5.92 -27.10 -4.23
CA ALA A 301 -7.04 -26.19 -4.50
C ALA A 301 -6.61 -25.04 -5.43
N HIS A 302 -7.58 -24.33 -5.98
CA HIS A 302 -7.32 -23.07 -6.65
C HIS A 302 -7.09 -21.99 -5.58
N ILE A 303 -5.83 -21.66 -5.32
CA ILE A 303 -5.47 -20.58 -4.41
C ILE A 303 -5.18 -19.31 -5.24
N ARG A 304 -5.87 -18.24 -4.94
CA ARG A 304 -5.72 -16.96 -5.65
C ARG A 304 -4.65 -16.08 -5.01
N GLN A 305 -4.64 -16.06 -3.69
CA GLN A 305 -3.75 -15.19 -2.92
C GLN A 305 -3.20 -15.92 -1.71
N LEU A 306 -2.04 -15.47 -1.25
CA LEU A 306 -1.46 -15.80 0.02
C LEU A 306 -1.49 -14.53 0.89
N GLY A 307 -2.10 -14.60 2.08
CA GLY A 307 -2.05 -13.53 3.07
C GLY A 307 -0.93 -13.77 4.07
N ILE A 308 -0.19 -12.72 4.41
CA ILE A 308 0.93 -12.75 5.36
C ILE A 308 0.76 -11.64 6.40
N VAL A 309 0.93 -11.96 7.67
CA VAL A 309 1.18 -10.98 8.73
C VAL A 309 2.69 -10.95 8.97
N ASN A 310 3.35 -9.89 8.50
CA ASN A 310 4.79 -9.74 8.48
C ASN A 310 5.34 -9.28 9.84
N GLY A 311 6.50 -9.77 10.23
CA GLY A 311 7.15 -9.43 11.49
C GLY A 311 6.60 -10.17 12.71
N TYR A 312 7.12 -9.88 13.89
CA TYR A 312 6.65 -10.46 15.16
C TYR A 312 5.66 -9.50 15.83
N VAL A 313 4.38 -9.63 15.50
CA VAL A 313 3.33 -8.66 15.85
C VAL A 313 2.68 -8.89 17.23
N LYS A 314 3.27 -9.69 18.09
CA LYS A 314 2.79 -9.91 19.46
C LYS A 314 2.77 -8.61 20.29
N SER A 315 3.69 -7.68 20.01
CA SER A 315 3.72 -6.32 20.55
C SER A 315 4.48 -5.39 19.58
N ASP A 316 4.26 -4.09 19.70
CA ASP A 316 4.97 -3.06 18.92
C ASP A 316 6.49 -3.16 19.15
N GLU A 317 6.91 -3.38 20.39
CA GLU A 317 8.32 -3.56 20.74
C GLU A 317 8.94 -4.77 20.01
N LEU A 318 8.26 -5.91 19.97
CA LEU A 318 8.75 -7.10 19.29
C LEU A 318 8.76 -6.92 17.78
N TYR A 319 7.81 -6.18 17.24
CA TYR A 319 7.79 -5.84 15.81
C TYR A 319 8.99 -4.98 15.43
N GLU A 320 9.31 -3.96 16.20
CA GLU A 320 10.42 -3.03 15.94
C GLU A 320 11.79 -3.66 16.19
N THR A 321 11.89 -4.56 17.18
CA THR A 321 13.17 -5.14 17.59
C THR A 321 13.63 -6.32 16.75
N ASN A 322 12.71 -7.04 16.09
CA ASN A 322 13.01 -8.17 15.20
C ASN A 322 13.05 -7.77 13.72
N GLY A 323 13.71 -8.55 12.89
CA GLY A 323 13.73 -8.42 11.45
C GLY A 323 12.34 -8.70 10.84
N ARG A 324 12.05 -8.06 9.72
CA ARG A 324 10.81 -8.22 8.95
C ARG A 324 11.15 -8.43 7.48
N VAL A 325 10.36 -9.22 6.80
CA VAL A 325 10.59 -9.49 5.37
C VAL A 325 10.33 -8.23 4.54
N SER A 326 11.29 -7.81 3.72
CA SER A 326 11.11 -6.73 2.73
C SER A 326 10.89 -7.23 1.31
N ALA A 327 11.32 -8.47 1.03
CA ALA A 327 11.10 -9.12 -0.26
C ALA A 327 11.03 -10.63 -0.12
N LEU A 328 10.15 -11.26 -0.89
CA LEU A 328 10.02 -12.71 -1.04
C LEU A 328 10.20 -13.12 -2.49
N ASP A 329 10.89 -14.24 -2.72
CA ASP A 329 10.79 -15.00 -3.95
C ASP A 329 9.74 -16.09 -3.75
N VAL A 330 8.65 -15.99 -4.49
CA VAL A 330 7.50 -16.90 -4.39
C VAL A 330 7.48 -17.86 -5.56
N SER A 331 7.41 -19.16 -5.29
CA SER A 331 7.27 -20.22 -6.31
C SER A 331 6.05 -21.08 -6.01
N VAL A 332 5.25 -21.33 -7.03
CA VAL A 332 4.05 -22.19 -6.94
C VAL A 332 4.31 -23.48 -7.71
N ASN A 333 4.04 -24.63 -7.09
CA ASN A 333 4.22 -25.97 -7.66
C ASN A 333 5.62 -26.23 -8.26
N GLY A 334 6.67 -25.60 -7.70
CA GLY A 334 8.04 -25.68 -8.21
C GLY A 334 8.29 -24.91 -9.50
N GLY A 335 7.35 -24.07 -9.91
CA GLY A 335 7.51 -23.18 -11.07
C GLY A 335 8.57 -22.10 -10.86
N LYS A 336 8.79 -21.27 -11.89
CA LYS A 336 9.75 -20.15 -11.83
C LYS A 336 9.35 -19.19 -10.70
N PRO A 337 10.27 -18.82 -9.80
CA PRO A 337 9.99 -17.83 -8.76
C PRO A 337 9.71 -16.45 -9.32
N PHE A 338 8.83 -15.71 -8.67
CA PHE A 338 8.60 -14.28 -8.89
C PHE A 338 8.85 -13.50 -7.60
N ARG A 339 9.37 -12.27 -7.76
CA ARG A 339 9.72 -11.40 -6.64
C ARG A 339 8.50 -10.59 -6.20
N VAL A 340 8.27 -10.57 -4.88
CA VAL A 340 7.27 -9.75 -4.22
C VAL A 340 7.96 -8.84 -3.21
N LEU A 341 7.70 -7.54 -3.29
CA LEU A 341 8.18 -6.56 -2.32
C LEU A 341 7.09 -6.36 -1.26
N ILE A 342 7.49 -6.40 0.01
CA ILE A 342 6.60 -6.21 1.15
C ILE A 342 6.98 -4.89 1.80
N PRO A 343 6.05 -3.92 1.97
CA PRO A 343 6.35 -2.65 2.61
C PRO A 343 6.61 -2.80 4.12
N ASP A 344 7.45 -1.93 4.67
CA ASP A 344 7.69 -1.84 6.12
C ASP A 344 6.60 -0.97 6.76
N GLU A 345 5.43 -1.55 6.92
CA GLU A 345 4.29 -0.90 7.59
C GLU A 345 3.98 -1.63 8.89
N CYS A 346 4.20 -0.94 9.99
CA CYS A 346 3.82 -1.39 11.33
C CYS A 346 2.31 -1.30 11.49
N LEU A 347 1.60 -2.27 10.94
CA LEU A 347 0.19 -2.41 11.18
C LEU A 347 -0.02 -3.69 11.96
N ASN A 348 -0.07 -3.53 13.26
CA ASN A 348 -0.42 -4.59 14.20
C ASN A 348 -1.53 -5.45 13.61
N THR A 349 -1.18 -6.67 13.15
CA THR A 349 -2.10 -7.68 12.64
C THR A 349 -2.65 -7.49 11.21
N ARG A 350 -2.31 -6.46 10.45
CA ARG A 350 -2.77 -6.36 9.06
C ARG A 350 -2.12 -7.42 8.17
N MET A 351 -2.96 -8.05 7.40
CA MET A 351 -2.54 -9.05 6.46
C MET A 351 -2.19 -8.41 5.12
N PHE A 352 -1.01 -8.75 4.64
CA PHE A 352 -0.52 -8.39 3.33
C PHE A 352 -0.84 -9.50 2.35
N TYR A 353 -1.47 -9.23 1.23
CA TYR A 353 -1.88 -10.24 0.27
C TYR A 353 -0.96 -10.26 -0.95
N ILE A 354 -0.48 -11.47 -1.27
CA ILE A 354 0.32 -11.77 -2.45
C ILE A 354 -0.58 -12.43 -3.49
N ASP A 355 -0.77 -11.81 -4.64
CA ASP A 355 -1.45 -12.43 -5.77
C ASP A 355 -0.59 -13.57 -6.33
N LEU A 356 -1.16 -14.76 -6.42
CA LEU A 356 -0.52 -15.88 -7.08
C LEU A 356 -0.83 -15.88 -8.59
N PRO A 357 0.09 -16.34 -9.44
CA PRO A 357 -0.14 -16.39 -10.88
C PRO A 357 -1.41 -17.18 -11.22
N ALA A 358 -2.22 -16.61 -12.09
CA ALA A 358 -3.43 -17.27 -12.57
C ALA A 358 -3.04 -18.59 -13.28
N SER A 359 -3.54 -19.71 -12.77
CA SER A 359 -3.29 -21.04 -13.32
C SER A 359 -4.57 -21.88 -13.32
N LYS A 360 -4.69 -22.76 -14.32
CA LYS A 360 -5.70 -23.81 -14.33
C LYS A 360 -5.32 -25.00 -13.44
N GLU A 361 -4.05 -25.10 -13.05
CA GLU A 361 -3.58 -26.15 -12.16
C GLU A 361 -3.91 -25.81 -10.71
N LEU A 362 -4.23 -26.84 -9.95
CA LEU A 362 -4.40 -26.72 -8.51
C LEU A 362 -3.05 -26.46 -7.84
N VAL A 363 -3.05 -25.59 -6.86
CA VAL A 363 -1.89 -25.33 -6.01
C VAL A 363 -1.68 -26.53 -5.10
N LYS A 364 -0.49 -27.13 -5.19
CA LYS A 364 -0.03 -28.26 -4.36
C LYS A 364 1.00 -27.79 -3.35
N THR A 365 1.84 -26.84 -3.73
CA THR A 365 2.89 -26.27 -2.88
C THR A 365 3.11 -24.80 -3.22
N ILE A 366 3.41 -24.00 -2.20
CA ILE A 366 3.90 -22.63 -2.34
C ILE A 366 5.21 -22.55 -1.55
N LYS A 367 6.29 -22.17 -2.21
CA LYS A 367 7.57 -21.89 -1.55
C LYS A 367 7.77 -20.40 -1.46
N LEU A 368 8.06 -19.91 -0.27
CA LEU A 368 8.45 -18.52 0.02
C LEU A 368 9.93 -18.54 0.40
N THR A 369 10.75 -17.75 -0.25
CA THR A 369 12.17 -17.59 0.09
C THR A 369 12.44 -16.13 0.45
N ILE A 370 13.04 -15.90 1.60
CA ILE A 370 13.41 -14.54 2.04
C ILE A 370 14.46 -13.99 1.08
N ALA A 371 14.15 -12.89 0.43
CA ALA A 371 14.98 -12.25 -0.57
C ALA A 371 15.38 -10.81 -0.20
N GLY A 372 14.82 -10.29 0.87
CA GLY A 372 15.16 -9.02 1.45
C GLY A 372 14.56 -8.88 2.85
N VAL A 373 15.20 -8.09 3.69
CA VAL A 373 14.84 -7.89 5.09
C VAL A 373 14.88 -6.41 5.45
N TYR A 374 13.95 -5.98 6.27
CA TYR A 374 14.05 -4.76 7.07
C TYR A 374 14.68 -5.16 8.41
N PRO A 375 15.88 -4.66 8.75
CA PRO A 375 16.57 -5.08 9.95
C PRO A 375 15.78 -4.66 11.21
N GLY A 376 15.79 -5.53 12.20
CA GLY A 376 15.32 -5.20 13.53
C GLY A 376 16.26 -4.24 14.25
N SER A 377 15.74 -3.46 15.18
CA SER A 377 16.55 -2.52 15.94
C SER A 377 17.46 -3.21 16.98
N LYS A 378 17.20 -4.48 17.30
CA LYS A 378 17.92 -5.24 18.34
C LYS A 378 18.33 -6.64 17.90
N PHE A 379 17.45 -7.37 17.23
CA PHE A 379 17.66 -8.75 16.80
C PHE A 379 17.80 -8.80 15.29
N HIS A 380 18.63 -9.74 14.82
CA HIS A 380 18.84 -9.93 13.38
C HIS A 380 17.86 -10.94 12.76
N ASP A 381 17.22 -11.75 13.62
CA ASP A 381 16.32 -12.81 13.17
C ASP A 381 15.06 -12.23 12.53
N THR A 382 14.68 -12.80 11.39
CA THR A 382 13.50 -12.37 10.63
C THR A 382 12.27 -13.21 10.97
N ALA A 383 11.15 -12.54 11.24
CA ALA A 383 9.92 -13.15 11.70
C ALA A 383 8.75 -12.99 10.71
N ILE A 384 7.84 -13.96 10.72
CA ILE A 384 6.50 -13.89 10.13
C ILE A 384 5.51 -14.44 11.17
N SER A 385 4.42 -13.72 11.44
CA SER A 385 3.47 -14.12 12.47
C SER A 385 2.30 -14.98 11.98
N ARG A 386 1.83 -14.78 10.75
CA ARG A 386 0.67 -15.56 10.24
C ARG A 386 0.73 -15.71 8.73
N ILE A 387 0.19 -16.83 8.26
CA ILE A 387 -0.09 -17.08 6.84
C ILE A 387 -1.52 -17.59 6.70
N VAL A 388 -2.18 -17.18 5.62
CA VAL A 388 -3.47 -17.73 5.20
C VAL A 388 -3.50 -17.94 3.71
N LEU A 389 -4.33 -18.90 3.29
CA LEU A 389 -4.63 -19.16 1.88
C LEU A 389 -5.98 -18.54 1.52
N VAL A 390 -6.07 -17.91 0.37
CA VAL A 390 -7.32 -17.33 -0.16
C VAL A 390 -7.75 -18.15 -1.38
N GLN A 391 -8.82 -18.91 -1.21
CA GLN A 391 -9.39 -19.76 -2.24
C GLN A 391 -10.62 -19.09 -2.85
N PRO A 392 -10.70 -18.86 -4.18
CA PRO A 392 -11.90 -18.35 -4.81
C PRO A 392 -13.04 -19.38 -4.71
N LEU A 393 -14.25 -18.88 -4.58
CA LEU A 393 -15.48 -19.68 -4.53
C LEU A 393 -16.43 -19.23 -5.64
N ASP A 394 -17.06 -20.18 -6.31
CA ASP A 394 -18.07 -19.89 -7.36
C ASP A 394 -19.36 -19.29 -6.78
N LYS A 395 -19.62 -19.53 -5.52
CA LYS A 395 -20.80 -19.05 -4.80
C LYS A 395 -20.52 -18.89 -3.31
N ALA A 396 -21.37 -18.12 -2.64
CA ALA A 396 -21.33 -18.02 -1.19
C ALA A 396 -21.37 -19.41 -0.53
N PRO A 397 -20.52 -19.68 0.47
CA PRO A 397 -20.55 -20.94 1.19
C PRO A 397 -21.87 -21.10 1.91
N LYS A 398 -22.30 -22.34 2.11
CA LYS A 398 -23.44 -22.65 2.99
C LYS A 398 -23.02 -22.36 4.44
N ILE A 399 -23.86 -21.62 5.15
CA ILE A 399 -23.66 -21.44 6.59
C ILE A 399 -23.91 -22.78 7.25
N LEU A 400 -22.88 -23.30 7.92
CA LEU A 400 -23.07 -24.41 8.83
C LEU A 400 -23.55 -23.85 10.16
N PRO A 401 -24.63 -24.39 10.76
CA PRO A 401 -25.05 -23.98 12.08
C PRO A 401 -23.89 -24.27 13.05
N ILE A 402 -23.56 -23.27 13.85
CA ILE A 402 -22.63 -23.42 14.97
C ILE A 402 -23.21 -24.48 15.89
N ARG A 403 -22.50 -25.57 16.13
CA ARG A 403 -22.87 -26.60 17.08
C ARG A 403 -22.43 -26.21 18.48
#